data_71ef6145dfa1a2ec5c313e2977896f81
#
_entry.id   71ef6145dfa1a2ec5c313e2977896f81
#
_cell.length_a   1.000
_cell.length_b   1.000
_cell.length_c   1.000
_cell.angle_alpha   90.00
_cell.angle_beta   90.00
_cell.angle_gamma   90.00
#
_symmetry.space_group_name_H-M   'P 1'
#
loop_
_entity.id
_entity.type
_entity.pdbx_description
1 polymer ?
#
loop_
_entity_poly.entity_id
_entity_poly.type
_entity_poly.pdbx_seq_one_letter_code
_entity_poly.pdbx_strand_id
1 'polypeptide(L)'
;YQRCIVHQVRNTLKYVSYKDMKNFASDLKTIYLAPNEQQGYDNLQRVKERWDEKYPNAMKSWEQNWDILTPIFKFSADVRKVIYTTNAIESLNSTYKKLNRQRTVFPSDKALLKSLYLSTLQATKKWTQPLRGWGKVYGEFAVMYEGRIPL
;
A
#
# COMPACT_ATOMS: atom_id res chain seq x y z
N TYR A 1 -3.96 -7.09 -11.92
CA TYR A 1 -2.96 -7.11 -10.85
C TYR A 1 -2.48 -5.68 -10.57
N GLN A 2 -2.44 -5.29 -9.30
CA GLN A 2 -2.00 -3.98 -8.85
C GLN A 2 -0.85 -4.13 -7.85
N ARG A 3 0.32 -3.60 -8.17
CA ARG A 3 1.44 -3.57 -7.23
C ARG A 3 1.20 -2.51 -6.16
N CYS A 4 1.51 -2.86 -4.91
CA CYS A 4 1.32 -1.95 -3.78
C CYS A 4 2.27 -0.75 -3.85
N ILE A 5 1.72 0.45 -4.01
CA ILE A 5 2.47 1.71 -4.08
C ILE A 5 3.27 1.96 -2.79
N VAL A 6 2.69 1.66 -1.63
CA VAL A 6 3.38 1.86 -0.33
C VAL A 6 4.66 1.02 -0.25
N HIS A 7 4.59 -0.26 -0.67
CA HIS A 7 5.77 -1.12 -0.72
C HIS A 7 6.77 -0.67 -1.79
N GLN A 8 6.30 -0.19 -2.96
CA GLN A 8 7.17 0.37 -3.99
C GLN A 8 7.96 1.57 -3.43
N VAL A 9 7.29 2.53 -2.80
CA VAL A 9 7.93 3.69 -2.15
C VAL A 9 8.93 3.25 -1.07
N ARG A 10 8.52 2.37 -0.14
CA ARG A 10 9.41 1.86 0.92
C ARG A 10 10.66 1.19 0.37
N ASN A 11 10.52 0.40 -0.69
CA ASN A 11 11.66 -0.28 -1.32
C ASN A 11 12.59 0.72 -2.02
N THR A 12 12.04 1.73 -2.69
CA THR A 12 12.80 2.81 -3.33
C THR A 12 13.64 3.57 -2.31
N LEU A 13 13.04 3.93 -1.17
CA LEU A 13 13.73 4.71 -0.13
C LEU A 13 14.91 3.97 0.52
N LYS A 14 15.02 2.64 0.36
CA LYS A 14 16.20 1.89 0.83
C LYS A 14 17.49 2.24 0.08
N TYR A 15 17.38 2.78 -1.14
CA TYR A 15 18.51 3.21 -1.95
C TYR A 15 18.87 4.68 -1.73
N VAL A 16 18.11 5.40 -0.88
CA VAL A 16 18.25 6.85 -0.67
C VAL A 16 18.84 7.13 0.70
N SER A 17 19.82 8.01 0.78
CA SER A 17 20.41 8.43 2.06
C SER A 17 19.36 9.11 2.96
N TYR A 18 19.55 9.00 4.27
CA TYR A 18 18.63 9.59 5.25
C TYR A 18 18.45 11.12 5.03
N LYS A 19 19.50 11.81 4.64
CA LYS A 19 19.51 13.27 4.37
C LYS A 19 18.50 13.65 3.28
N ASP A 20 18.39 12.84 2.23
CA ASP A 20 17.56 13.14 1.06
C ASP A 20 16.19 12.46 1.11
N MET A 21 15.99 11.52 2.03
CA MET A 21 14.81 10.65 2.08
C MET A 21 13.50 11.44 2.10
N LYS A 22 13.43 12.55 2.84
CA LYS A 22 12.23 13.38 2.94
C LYS A 22 11.89 14.05 1.60
N ASN A 23 12.88 14.63 0.95
CA ASN A 23 12.71 15.31 -0.34
C ASN A 23 12.39 14.30 -1.44
N PHE A 24 13.12 13.19 -1.48
CA PHE A 24 12.89 12.12 -2.42
C PHE A 24 11.47 11.54 -2.27
N ALA A 25 11.02 11.28 -1.03
CA ALA A 25 9.66 10.80 -0.77
C ALA A 25 8.59 11.82 -1.19
N SER A 26 8.86 13.12 -1.06
CA SER A 26 7.97 14.18 -1.54
C SER A 26 7.86 14.16 -3.07
N ASP A 27 8.98 13.99 -3.76
CA ASP A 27 8.98 13.89 -5.22
C ASP A 27 8.26 12.62 -5.70
N LEU A 28 8.47 11.47 -5.06
CA LEU A 28 7.72 10.25 -5.39
C LEU A 28 6.20 10.41 -5.25
N LYS A 29 5.72 11.25 -4.31
CA LYS A 29 4.30 11.53 -4.19
C LYS A 29 3.70 12.14 -5.44
N THR A 30 4.45 12.98 -6.15
CA THR A 30 3.96 13.61 -7.38
C THR A 30 3.64 12.59 -8.46
N ILE A 31 4.33 11.43 -8.47
CA ILE A 31 4.11 10.35 -9.41
C ILE A 31 2.75 9.68 -9.16
N TYR A 32 2.58 9.09 -7.99
CA TYR A 32 1.41 8.24 -7.72
C TYR A 32 0.15 9.00 -7.29
N LEU A 33 0.27 10.29 -6.95
CA LEU A 33 -0.87 11.17 -6.70
C LEU A 33 -1.29 11.96 -7.94
N ALA A 34 -0.62 11.78 -9.07
CA ALA A 34 -1.00 12.42 -10.32
C ALA A 34 -2.47 12.12 -10.69
N PRO A 35 -3.17 13.04 -11.38
CA PRO A 35 -4.57 12.85 -11.72
C PRO A 35 -4.83 11.69 -12.69
N ASN A 36 -3.87 11.42 -13.57
CA ASN A 36 -3.94 10.34 -14.56
C ASN A 36 -2.56 9.73 -14.81
N GLU A 37 -2.56 8.65 -15.60
CA GLU A 37 -1.36 7.88 -15.91
C GLU A 37 -0.30 8.71 -16.66
N GLN A 38 -0.72 9.50 -17.66
CA GLN A 38 0.21 10.31 -18.46
C GLN A 38 0.95 11.32 -17.56
N GLN A 39 0.23 12.06 -16.74
CA GLN A 39 0.84 13.01 -15.80
C GLN A 39 1.72 12.29 -14.77
N GLY A 40 1.34 11.06 -14.36
CA GLY A 40 2.15 10.22 -13.49
C GLY A 40 3.47 9.83 -14.14
N TYR A 41 3.45 9.49 -15.42
CA TYR A 41 4.64 9.16 -16.20
C TYR A 41 5.55 10.39 -16.40
N ASP A 42 4.97 11.53 -16.76
CA ASP A 42 5.74 12.78 -16.91
C ASP A 42 6.42 13.18 -15.60
N ASN A 43 5.73 12.99 -14.47
CA ASN A 43 6.31 13.22 -13.16
C ASN A 43 7.42 12.19 -12.83
N LEU A 44 7.26 10.93 -13.24
CA LEU A 44 8.30 9.91 -13.09
C LEU A 44 9.59 10.33 -13.81
N GLN A 45 9.50 10.81 -15.05
CA GLN A 45 10.65 11.27 -15.81
C GLN A 45 11.34 12.45 -15.12
N ARG A 46 10.58 13.46 -14.66
CA ARG A 46 11.15 14.60 -13.92
C ARG A 46 11.83 14.19 -12.61
N VAL A 47 11.25 13.27 -11.86
CA VAL A 47 11.86 12.76 -10.62
C VAL A 47 13.13 11.98 -10.94
N LYS A 48 13.12 11.20 -12.02
CA LYS A 48 14.31 10.50 -12.50
C LYS A 48 15.42 11.48 -12.88
N GLU A 49 15.16 12.46 -13.74
CA GLU A 49 16.13 13.48 -14.13
C GLU A 49 16.77 14.17 -12.92
N ARG A 50 15.98 14.44 -11.89
CA ARG A 50 16.48 15.09 -10.67
C ARG A 50 17.39 14.20 -9.83
N TRP A 51 17.13 12.89 -9.79
CA TRP A 51 17.74 12.01 -8.80
C TRP A 51 18.61 10.89 -9.39
N ASP A 52 18.57 10.65 -10.71
CA ASP A 52 19.22 9.50 -11.36
C ASP A 52 20.74 9.52 -11.20
N GLU A 53 21.35 10.69 -11.28
CA GLU A 53 22.80 10.86 -11.08
C GLU A 53 23.20 10.38 -9.67
N LYS A 54 22.42 10.73 -8.65
CA LYS A 54 22.74 10.41 -7.26
C LYS A 54 22.23 9.03 -6.82
N TYR A 55 21.09 8.59 -7.33
CA TYR A 55 20.40 7.35 -6.91
C TYR A 55 19.86 6.54 -8.12
N PRO A 56 20.72 6.10 -9.05
CA PRO A 56 20.26 5.45 -10.29
C PRO A 56 19.43 4.19 -10.06
N ASN A 57 19.75 3.43 -9.03
CA ASN A 57 18.99 2.20 -8.69
C ASN A 57 17.62 2.48 -8.07
N ALA A 58 17.41 3.66 -7.48
CA ALA A 58 16.15 4.00 -6.85
C ALA A 58 15.01 4.14 -7.87
N MET A 59 15.29 4.77 -9.02
CA MET A 59 14.29 5.02 -10.06
C MET A 59 14.08 3.84 -11.00
N LYS A 60 15.09 3.00 -11.20
CA LYS A 60 15.04 1.83 -12.08
C LYS A 60 13.84 0.91 -11.81
N SER A 61 13.52 0.70 -10.53
CA SER A 61 12.39 -0.16 -10.16
C SER A 61 11.03 0.45 -10.48
N TRP A 62 10.91 1.76 -10.61
CA TRP A 62 9.67 2.42 -11.02
C TRP A 62 9.41 2.25 -12.51
N GLU A 63 10.44 2.42 -13.33
CA GLU A 63 10.34 2.19 -14.78
C GLU A 63 10.00 0.74 -15.10
N GLN A 64 10.74 -0.20 -14.50
CA GLN A 64 10.53 -1.64 -14.72
C GLN A 64 9.16 -2.15 -14.27
N ASN A 65 8.53 -1.47 -13.32
CA ASN A 65 7.25 -1.88 -12.77
C ASN A 65 6.10 -0.94 -13.18
N TRP A 66 6.33 -0.02 -14.13
CA TRP A 66 5.33 0.98 -14.48
C TRP A 66 3.99 0.36 -14.84
N ASP A 67 3.94 -0.60 -15.74
CA ASP A 67 2.71 -1.25 -16.22
C ASP A 67 1.89 -1.90 -15.08
N ILE A 68 2.55 -2.37 -14.02
CA ILE A 68 1.87 -2.97 -12.88
C ILE A 68 1.58 -1.98 -11.74
N LEU A 69 2.10 -0.75 -11.84
CA LEU A 69 1.78 0.38 -10.96
C LEU A 69 0.62 1.21 -11.50
N THR A 70 0.53 1.39 -12.82
CA THR A 70 -0.45 2.27 -13.48
C THR A 70 -1.92 1.91 -13.29
N PRO A 71 -2.33 0.64 -13.03
CA PRO A 71 -3.73 0.35 -12.73
C PRO A 71 -4.32 1.19 -11.59
N ILE A 72 -3.49 1.78 -10.73
CA ILE A 72 -3.93 2.71 -9.67
C ILE A 72 -4.66 3.94 -10.22
N PHE A 73 -4.31 4.39 -11.44
CA PHE A 73 -4.91 5.57 -12.07
C PHE A 73 -6.34 5.34 -12.59
N LYS A 74 -6.80 4.07 -12.60
CA LYS A 74 -8.20 3.73 -12.93
C LYS A 74 -9.17 4.08 -11.80
N PHE A 75 -8.65 4.32 -10.59
CA PHE A 75 -9.45 4.59 -9.40
C PHE A 75 -9.52 6.09 -9.11
N SER A 76 -10.65 6.53 -8.56
CA SER A 76 -10.81 7.89 -8.06
C SER A 76 -9.81 8.23 -6.94
N ALA A 77 -9.65 9.51 -6.65
CA ALA A 77 -8.80 9.97 -5.55
C ALA A 77 -9.24 9.39 -4.19
N ASP A 78 -10.55 9.22 -3.98
CA ASP A 78 -11.09 8.66 -2.74
C ASP A 78 -10.71 7.19 -2.58
N VAL A 79 -10.84 6.37 -3.63
CA VAL A 79 -10.42 4.97 -3.63
C VAL A 79 -8.91 4.86 -3.47
N ARG A 80 -8.13 5.65 -4.22
CA ARG A 80 -6.66 5.65 -4.12
C ARG A 80 -6.19 5.98 -2.71
N LYS A 81 -6.84 6.92 -2.02
CA LYS A 81 -6.54 7.25 -0.63
C LYS A 81 -6.68 6.04 0.30
N VAL A 82 -7.73 5.24 0.11
CA VAL A 82 -7.92 4.00 0.89
C VAL A 82 -6.85 2.97 0.57
N ILE A 83 -6.52 2.78 -0.72
CA ILE A 83 -5.45 1.86 -1.15
C ILE A 83 -4.10 2.25 -0.53
N TYR A 84 -3.80 3.55 -0.41
CA TYR A 84 -2.54 4.01 0.20
C TYR A 84 -2.53 3.88 1.73
N THR A 85 -3.68 3.72 2.37
CA THR A 85 -3.80 3.60 3.82
C THR A 85 -3.99 2.15 4.29
N THR A 86 -3.61 1.16 3.51
CA THR A 86 -3.80 -0.29 3.72
C THR A 86 -3.18 -0.85 5.00
N ASN A 87 -3.27 -0.15 6.10
CA ASN A 87 -2.61 -0.55 7.34
C ASN A 87 -3.38 -1.59 8.17
N ALA A 88 -4.67 -1.86 7.87
CA ALA A 88 -5.45 -2.79 8.67
C ALA A 88 -4.91 -4.23 8.58
N ILE A 89 -4.72 -4.74 7.35
CA ILE A 89 -4.16 -6.09 7.13
C ILE A 89 -2.70 -6.15 7.61
N GLU A 90 -1.89 -5.14 7.33
CA GLU A 90 -0.50 -5.09 7.79
C GLU A 90 -0.41 -5.05 9.31
N SER A 91 -1.28 -4.28 9.97
CA SER A 91 -1.38 -4.22 11.44
C SER A 91 -1.76 -5.58 12.02
N LEU A 92 -2.76 -6.26 11.43
CA LEU A 92 -3.17 -7.59 11.86
C LEU A 92 -2.04 -8.60 11.65
N ASN A 93 -1.39 -8.61 10.49
CA ASN A 93 -0.24 -9.47 10.21
C ASN A 93 0.94 -9.20 11.16
N SER A 94 1.16 -7.95 11.56
CA SER A 94 2.16 -7.59 12.57
C SER A 94 1.84 -8.22 13.93
N THR A 95 0.54 -8.23 14.30
CA THR A 95 0.06 -8.87 15.53
C THR A 95 0.28 -10.38 15.49
N TYR A 96 0.00 -11.04 14.37
CA TYR A 96 0.27 -12.47 14.19
C TYR A 96 1.76 -12.80 14.22
N LYS A 97 2.61 -11.97 13.59
CA LYS A 97 4.07 -12.14 13.67
C LYS A 97 4.58 -12.01 15.11
N LYS A 98 4.01 -11.09 15.90
CA LYS A 98 4.34 -10.97 17.33
C LYS A 98 3.93 -12.21 18.11
N LEU A 99 2.73 -12.75 17.87
CA LEU A 99 2.25 -13.99 18.47
C LEU A 99 3.21 -15.15 18.15
N ASN A 100 3.58 -15.32 16.89
CA ASN A 100 4.48 -16.39 16.46
C ASN A 100 5.90 -16.26 17.03
N ARG A 101 6.39 -15.05 17.28
CA ARG A 101 7.68 -14.84 17.96
C ARG A 101 7.63 -15.23 19.43
N GLN A 102 6.49 -15.04 20.08
CA GLN A 102 6.30 -15.38 21.50
C GLN A 102 6.02 -16.87 21.69
N ARG A 103 5.46 -17.53 20.67
CA ARG A 103 5.09 -18.93 20.70
C ARG A 103 5.43 -19.60 19.38
N THR A 104 6.60 -20.21 19.33
CA THR A 104 7.17 -20.80 18.10
C THR A 104 6.56 -22.16 17.74
N VAL A 105 5.97 -22.87 18.71
CA VAL A 105 5.37 -24.19 18.52
C VAL A 105 3.96 -24.22 19.08
N PHE A 106 3.04 -24.79 18.33
CA PHE A 106 1.66 -25.04 18.75
C PHE A 106 1.40 -26.54 18.80
N PRO A 107 0.72 -27.04 19.83
CA PRO A 107 0.49 -28.48 20.00
C PRO A 107 -0.47 -29.07 18.95
N SER A 108 -1.24 -28.24 18.24
CA SER A 108 -2.14 -28.64 17.16
C SER A 108 -2.58 -27.45 16.32
N ASP A 109 -3.07 -27.70 15.11
CA ASP A 109 -3.66 -26.67 14.23
C ASP A 109 -4.83 -25.94 14.92
N LYS A 110 -5.64 -26.68 15.70
CA LYS A 110 -6.74 -26.10 16.47
C LYS A 110 -6.23 -25.10 17.51
N ALA A 111 -5.12 -25.39 18.17
CA ALA A 111 -4.48 -24.47 19.14
C ALA A 111 -3.93 -23.21 18.44
N LEU A 112 -3.33 -23.36 17.26
CA LEU A 112 -2.89 -22.24 16.42
C LEU A 112 -4.08 -21.37 16.02
N LEU A 113 -5.11 -21.95 15.43
CA LEU A 113 -6.30 -21.21 14.99
C LEU A 113 -6.99 -20.45 16.14
N LYS A 114 -7.10 -21.11 17.32
CA LYS A 114 -7.63 -20.44 18.52
C LYS A 114 -6.78 -19.25 18.94
N SER A 115 -5.47 -19.37 18.89
CA SER A 115 -4.54 -18.28 19.24
C SER A 115 -4.62 -17.13 18.25
N LEU A 116 -4.72 -17.41 16.94
CA LEU A 116 -4.91 -16.41 15.89
C LEU A 116 -6.26 -15.69 16.05
N TYR A 117 -7.33 -16.44 16.33
CA TYR A 117 -8.67 -15.89 16.58
C TYR A 117 -8.68 -14.93 17.77
N LEU A 118 -8.14 -15.33 18.92
CA LEU A 118 -8.06 -14.48 20.11
C LEU A 118 -7.21 -13.23 19.86
N SER A 119 -6.12 -13.38 19.12
CA SER A 119 -5.24 -12.27 18.71
C SER A 119 -5.98 -11.29 17.79
N THR A 120 -6.81 -11.82 16.86
CA THR A 120 -7.68 -11.01 15.99
C THR A 120 -8.69 -10.21 16.82
N LEU A 121 -9.42 -10.87 17.71
CA LEU A 121 -10.39 -10.20 18.59
C LEU A 121 -9.75 -9.05 19.38
N GLN A 122 -8.54 -9.26 19.89
CA GLN A 122 -7.83 -8.23 20.64
C GLN A 122 -7.39 -7.07 19.76
N ALA A 123 -6.89 -7.35 18.53
CA ALA A 123 -6.49 -6.33 17.58
C ALA A 123 -7.70 -5.49 17.10
N THR A 124 -8.83 -6.15 16.81
CA THR A 124 -10.02 -5.51 16.24
C THR A 124 -10.84 -4.71 17.26
N LYS A 125 -10.62 -4.89 18.57
CA LYS A 125 -11.22 -4.02 19.61
C LYS A 125 -10.98 -2.53 19.36
N LYS A 126 -9.90 -2.18 18.68
CA LYS A 126 -9.54 -0.79 18.33
C LYS A 126 -10.18 -0.30 17.03
N TRP A 127 -10.82 -1.18 16.26
CA TRP A 127 -11.46 -0.85 14.98
C TRP A 127 -12.91 -0.43 15.18
N THR A 128 -13.11 0.64 15.93
CA THR A 128 -14.43 1.11 16.33
C THR A 128 -15.01 2.17 15.40
N GLN A 129 -14.19 2.74 14.54
CA GLN A 129 -14.61 3.82 13.65
C GLN A 129 -14.72 3.33 12.21
N PRO A 130 -15.80 3.66 11.50
CA PRO A 130 -15.91 3.39 10.07
C PRO A 130 -14.85 4.16 9.30
N LEU A 131 -14.40 3.61 8.19
CA LEU A 131 -13.49 4.29 7.28
C LEU A 131 -14.18 5.52 6.69
N ARG A 132 -13.63 6.71 6.93
CA ARG A 132 -14.21 7.96 6.42
C ARG A 132 -14.30 7.93 4.89
N GLY A 133 -15.48 8.22 4.35
CA GLY A 133 -15.72 8.19 2.91
C GLY A 133 -15.93 6.79 2.32
N TRP A 134 -16.09 5.75 3.16
CA TRP A 134 -16.27 4.37 2.69
C TRP A 134 -17.44 4.20 1.73
N GLY A 135 -18.57 4.90 1.93
CA GLY A 135 -19.73 4.83 1.04
C GLY A 135 -19.40 5.22 -0.42
N LYS A 136 -18.55 6.23 -0.63
CA LYS A 136 -18.10 6.62 -1.98
C LYS A 136 -17.23 5.54 -2.61
N VAL A 137 -16.28 5.00 -1.83
CA VAL A 137 -15.39 3.91 -2.26
C VAL A 137 -16.18 2.67 -2.61
N TYR A 138 -17.14 2.31 -1.77
CA TYR A 138 -18.02 1.17 -2.00
C TYR A 138 -18.89 1.34 -3.24
N GLY A 139 -19.49 2.52 -3.43
CA GLY A 139 -20.27 2.83 -4.62
C GLY A 139 -19.46 2.76 -5.91
N GLU A 140 -18.23 3.26 -5.92
CA GLU A 140 -17.34 3.15 -7.08
C GLU A 140 -17.00 1.68 -7.38
N PHE A 141 -16.68 0.90 -6.37
CA PHE A 141 -16.42 -0.53 -6.55
C PHE A 141 -17.65 -1.33 -6.99
N ALA A 142 -18.84 -0.99 -6.50
CA ALA A 142 -20.08 -1.64 -6.93
C ALA A 142 -20.33 -1.43 -8.43
N VAL A 143 -20.02 -0.23 -8.95
CA VAL A 143 -20.11 0.07 -10.38
C VAL A 143 -18.99 -0.63 -11.18
N MET A 144 -17.74 -0.55 -10.71
CA MET A 144 -16.59 -1.12 -11.42
C MET A 144 -16.60 -2.65 -11.45
N TYR A 145 -17.20 -3.28 -10.46
CA TYR A 145 -17.20 -4.73 -10.25
C TYR A 145 -18.62 -5.24 -10.04
N GLU A 146 -19.51 -4.86 -10.95
CA GLU A 146 -20.92 -5.26 -10.93
C GLU A 146 -21.07 -6.78 -10.75
N GLY A 147 -21.98 -7.19 -9.86
CA GLY A 147 -22.24 -8.59 -9.52
C GLY A 147 -21.15 -9.28 -8.67
N ARG A 148 -20.04 -8.61 -8.34
CA ARG A 148 -18.96 -9.17 -7.50
C ARG A 148 -18.95 -8.64 -6.07
N ILE A 149 -19.61 -7.51 -5.84
CA ILE A 149 -19.73 -6.88 -4.53
C ILE A 149 -21.22 -6.94 -4.13
N PRO A 150 -21.57 -7.53 -2.97
CA PRO A 150 -22.96 -7.53 -2.51
C PRO A 150 -23.41 -6.09 -2.26
N LEU A 151 -24.62 -5.78 -2.73
CA LEU A 151 -25.27 -4.49 -2.47
C LEU A 151 -25.93 -4.48 -1.09
#